data_8bf114428265fe445abe7ace01d5430b
#
_entry.id   8bf114428265fe445abe7ace01d5430b
#
_cell.length_a   1.000
_cell.length_b   1.000
_cell.length_c   1.000
_cell.angle_alpha   90.00
_cell.angle_beta   90.00
_cell.angle_gamma   90.00
#
_symmetry.space_group_name_H-M   'P 1'
#
loop_
_entity.id
_entity.type
_entity.pdbx_description
1 polymer ?
#
loop_
_entity_poly.entity_id
_entity_poly.type
_entity_poly.pdbx_seq_one_letter_code
_entity_poly.pdbx_strand_id
1 'polypeptide(L)'
;MVLFSSFLLRARRLLFAGPLLLAGCGHALPDIPGFAAPAWRADRYACAGRRAALLPPLLAARPQLYEARANDVTTVLGPPDEEELLANTEKAYHYYLMPGPQCGPRRPHTAGPRLSIHFGPLGTVTEVQADPVSQP
;
A
#
# COMPACT_ATOMS: atom_id res chain seq x y z
N MET A 1 -56.64 45.09 -36.01
CA MET A 1 -56.41 43.67 -36.28
C MET A 1 -54.94 43.44 -36.22
N VAL A 2 -54.44 43.14 -35.00
CA VAL A 2 -52.99 43.03 -34.74
C VAL A 2 -52.78 41.74 -33.93
N LEU A 3 -52.05 40.81 -34.57
CA LEU A 3 -51.65 39.53 -33.96
C LEU A 3 -50.40 39.73 -33.10
N PHE A 4 -50.57 39.58 -31.79
CA PHE A 4 -49.47 39.54 -30.85
C PHE A 4 -48.92 38.13 -30.81
N SER A 5 -47.72 37.95 -31.39
CA SER A 5 -46.98 36.72 -31.29
C SER A 5 -46.14 36.71 -30.03
N SER A 6 -46.54 35.90 -29.06
CA SER A 6 -45.82 35.74 -27.82
C SER A 6 -44.59 34.87 -27.98
N PHE A 7 -43.41 35.49 -27.95
CA PHE A 7 -42.14 34.81 -27.90
C PHE A 7 -41.86 34.28 -26.51
N LEU A 8 -42.11 32.99 -26.31
CA LEU A 8 -41.70 32.27 -25.11
C LEU A 8 -40.23 31.94 -25.15
N LEU A 9 -39.39 32.76 -24.51
CA LEU A 9 -38.01 32.41 -24.20
C LEU A 9 -37.99 31.25 -23.19
N ARG A 10 -37.76 30.05 -23.67
CA ARG A 10 -37.41 28.91 -22.84
C ARG A 10 -35.94 29.04 -22.44
N ALA A 11 -35.70 29.58 -21.24
CA ALA A 11 -34.41 29.53 -20.59
C ALA A 11 -34.07 28.08 -20.23
N ARG A 12 -33.27 27.44 -21.08
CA ARG A 12 -32.74 26.08 -20.88
C ARG A 12 -31.62 26.18 -19.84
N ARG A 13 -31.96 25.98 -18.56
CA ARG A 13 -30.96 25.85 -17.49
C ARG A 13 -30.18 24.57 -17.71
N LEU A 14 -29.00 24.69 -18.31
CA LEU A 14 -27.99 23.65 -18.33
C LEU A 14 -27.43 23.50 -16.92
N LEU A 15 -27.95 22.51 -16.19
CA LEU A 15 -27.32 22.00 -14.99
C LEU A 15 -26.01 21.34 -15.37
N PHE A 16 -24.90 22.06 -15.25
CA PHE A 16 -23.56 21.49 -15.24
C PHE A 16 -23.39 20.72 -13.93
N ALA A 17 -23.76 19.43 -13.95
CA ALA A 17 -23.30 18.48 -12.94
C ALA A 17 -21.84 18.21 -13.21
N GLY A 18 -20.95 19.04 -12.66
CA GLY A 18 -19.52 18.77 -12.66
C GLY A 18 -19.24 17.47 -11.91
N PRO A 19 -18.38 16.57 -12.44
CA PRO A 19 -17.97 15.38 -11.70
C PRO A 19 -17.24 15.85 -10.43
N LEU A 20 -17.79 15.53 -9.27
CA LEU A 20 -17.10 15.65 -7.99
C LEU A 20 -15.95 14.64 -8.03
N LEU A 21 -14.75 15.08 -8.38
CA LEU A 21 -13.54 14.30 -8.21
C LEU A 21 -13.30 14.19 -6.69
N LEU A 22 -13.74 13.09 -6.11
CA LEU A 22 -13.33 12.67 -4.78
C LEU A 22 -11.84 12.38 -4.84
N ALA A 23 -11.02 13.40 -4.62
CA ALA A 23 -9.60 13.24 -4.36
C ALA A 23 -9.47 12.45 -3.07
N GLY A 24 -9.28 11.15 -3.20
CA GLY A 24 -9.04 10.27 -2.07
C GLY A 24 -7.78 10.73 -1.32
N CYS A 25 -7.89 11.06 -0.04
CA CYS A 25 -6.75 11.38 0.82
C CYS A 25 -5.81 10.17 0.93
N GLY A 26 -4.65 10.27 0.33
CA GLY A 26 -3.57 9.28 0.27
C GLY A 26 -2.72 9.60 -0.93
N HIS A 27 -1.41 9.46 -0.81
CA HIS A 27 -0.47 9.68 -1.90
C HIS A 27 0.04 8.33 -2.40
N ALA A 28 0.20 8.20 -3.72
CA ALA A 28 0.92 7.07 -4.29
C ALA A 28 2.37 7.11 -3.80
N LEU A 29 2.91 5.95 -3.46
CA LEU A 29 4.33 5.86 -3.10
C LEU A 29 5.16 6.13 -4.36
N PRO A 30 6.12 7.07 -4.31
CA PRO A 30 7.07 7.25 -5.38
C PRO A 30 8.01 6.04 -5.48
N ASP A 31 8.71 5.94 -6.60
CA ASP A 31 9.79 4.96 -6.72
C ASP A 31 10.83 5.19 -5.62
N ILE A 32 11.20 4.12 -4.93
CA ILE A 32 12.19 4.16 -3.86
C ILE A 32 13.58 4.00 -4.47
N PRO A 33 14.45 5.02 -4.39
CA PRO A 33 15.79 4.93 -4.96
C PRO A 33 16.60 3.75 -4.41
N GLY A 34 17.16 2.95 -5.31
CA GLY A 34 17.96 1.78 -4.94
C GLY A 34 17.17 0.56 -4.46
N PHE A 35 15.83 0.64 -4.37
CA PHE A 35 15.00 -0.50 -4.02
C PHE A 35 14.49 -1.23 -5.26
N ALA A 36 14.91 -2.49 -5.42
CA ALA A 36 14.50 -3.34 -6.53
C ALA A 36 13.13 -4.01 -6.24
N ALA A 37 12.05 -3.25 -6.35
CA ALA A 37 10.69 -3.73 -6.08
C ALA A 37 10.30 -5.01 -6.84
N PRO A 38 10.63 -5.20 -8.13
CA PRO A 38 10.36 -6.45 -8.81
C PRO A 38 11.05 -7.66 -8.20
N ALA A 39 12.33 -7.52 -7.78
CA ALA A 39 13.08 -8.60 -7.14
C ALA A 39 12.52 -8.93 -5.74
N TRP A 40 12.10 -7.91 -5.00
CA TRP A 40 11.41 -8.08 -3.72
C TRP A 40 10.10 -8.86 -3.88
N ARG A 41 9.24 -8.45 -4.81
CA ARG A 41 7.95 -9.12 -5.07
C ARG A 41 8.12 -10.55 -5.57
N ALA A 42 9.16 -10.83 -6.33
CA ALA A 42 9.44 -12.17 -6.84
C ALA A 42 9.90 -13.15 -5.74
N ASP A 43 10.42 -12.63 -4.62
CA ASP A 43 10.93 -13.45 -3.50
C ASP A 43 9.85 -13.64 -2.43
N ARG A 44 8.75 -14.29 -2.77
CA ARG A 44 7.65 -14.58 -1.83
C ARG A 44 8.14 -15.41 -0.65
N TYR A 45 7.73 -15.02 0.56
CA TYR A 45 8.13 -15.63 1.84
C TYR A 45 9.65 -15.60 2.09
N ALA A 46 10.40 -14.80 1.34
CA ALA A 46 11.86 -14.73 1.36
C ALA A 46 12.56 -16.05 1.07
N CYS A 47 11.92 -16.98 0.35
CA CYS A 47 12.45 -18.32 0.13
C CYS A 47 13.65 -18.36 -0.84
N ALA A 48 13.85 -17.33 -1.65
CA ALA A 48 15.07 -17.15 -2.46
C ALA A 48 16.17 -16.39 -1.69
N GLY A 49 15.93 -15.93 -0.46
CA GLY A 49 16.91 -15.27 0.40
C GLY A 49 17.36 -13.87 -0.07
N ARG A 50 16.59 -13.20 -0.92
CA ARG A 50 17.00 -11.91 -1.51
C ARG A 50 16.56 -10.70 -0.70
N ARG A 51 15.47 -10.82 0.08
CA ARG A 51 14.83 -9.67 0.75
C ARG A 51 15.71 -9.00 1.78
N ALA A 52 16.53 -9.74 2.52
CA ALA A 52 17.46 -9.17 3.49
C ALA A 52 18.42 -8.15 2.85
N ALA A 53 18.96 -8.47 1.67
CA ALA A 53 19.85 -7.55 0.94
C ALA A 53 19.12 -6.37 0.30
N LEU A 54 17.82 -6.49 0.02
CA LEU A 54 16.98 -5.43 -0.56
C LEU A 54 16.38 -4.50 0.51
N LEU A 55 16.46 -4.87 1.78
CA LEU A 55 15.83 -4.15 2.88
C LEU A 55 16.43 -2.75 3.15
N PRO A 56 17.77 -2.53 3.12
CA PRO A 56 18.34 -1.25 3.52
C PRO A 56 17.80 -0.02 2.77
N PRO A 57 17.67 0.00 1.43
CA PRO A 57 17.10 1.15 0.73
C PRO A 57 15.62 1.37 1.08
N LEU A 58 14.86 0.32 1.35
CA LEU A 58 13.48 0.42 1.80
C LEU A 58 13.40 1.08 3.19
N LEU A 59 14.27 0.70 4.12
CA LEU A 59 14.33 1.33 5.45
C LEU A 59 14.81 2.78 5.39
N ALA A 60 15.71 3.12 4.47
CA ALA A 60 16.12 4.50 4.24
C ALA A 60 14.94 5.37 3.74
N ALA A 61 14.02 4.77 2.98
CA ALA A 61 12.80 5.41 2.50
C ALA A 61 11.62 5.34 3.50
N ARG A 62 11.83 4.85 4.73
CA ARG A 62 10.78 4.74 5.75
C ARG A 62 9.92 5.99 5.91
N PRO A 63 10.45 7.23 5.91
CA PRO A 63 9.62 8.43 6.01
C PRO A 63 8.60 8.58 4.88
N GLN A 64 8.88 8.03 3.70
CA GLN A 64 7.99 8.08 2.55
C GLN A 64 6.83 7.05 2.66
N LEU A 65 7.00 6.03 3.49
CA LEU A 65 5.99 4.99 3.72
C LEU A 65 4.88 5.46 4.66
N TYR A 66 5.20 6.41 5.58
CA TYR A 66 4.19 6.91 6.51
C TYR A 66 3.03 7.56 5.77
N GLU A 67 1.82 7.34 6.28
CA GLU A 67 0.56 7.82 5.70
C GLU A 67 0.19 7.24 4.33
N ALA A 68 1.05 6.40 3.73
CA ALA A 68 0.69 5.65 2.54
C ALA A 68 -0.45 4.67 2.84
N ARG A 69 -1.31 4.45 1.87
CA ARG A 69 -2.40 3.48 2.01
C ARG A 69 -1.90 2.06 1.84
N ALA A 70 -2.63 1.12 2.41
CA ALA A 70 -2.34 -0.30 2.26
C ALA A 70 -2.21 -0.74 0.79
N ASN A 71 -3.05 -0.20 -0.11
CA ASN A 71 -2.98 -0.50 -1.55
C ASN A 71 -1.70 0.05 -2.19
N ASP A 72 -1.22 1.21 -1.77
CA ASP A 72 0.01 1.80 -2.30
C ASP A 72 1.22 0.98 -1.83
N VAL A 73 1.20 0.52 -0.58
CA VAL A 73 2.21 -0.40 -0.05
C VAL A 73 2.24 -1.72 -0.84
N THR A 74 1.07 -2.32 -1.10
CA THR A 74 1.00 -3.57 -1.88
C THR A 74 1.38 -3.39 -3.35
N THR A 75 1.20 -2.20 -3.91
CA THR A 75 1.67 -1.89 -5.26
C THR A 75 3.21 -1.95 -5.34
N VAL A 76 3.90 -1.46 -4.32
CA VAL A 76 5.37 -1.45 -4.26
C VAL A 76 5.92 -2.79 -3.79
N LEU A 77 5.43 -3.32 -2.67
CA LEU A 77 5.98 -4.51 -2.01
C LEU A 77 5.32 -5.83 -2.44
N GLY A 78 4.22 -5.76 -3.16
CA GLY A 78 3.37 -6.92 -3.42
C GLY A 78 2.47 -7.27 -2.23
N PRO A 79 1.62 -8.30 -2.37
CA PRO A 79 0.79 -8.75 -1.26
C PRO A 79 1.68 -9.23 -0.10
N PRO A 80 1.28 -8.97 1.16
CA PRO A 80 2.03 -9.44 2.32
C PRO A 80 2.12 -10.96 2.36
N ASP A 81 3.12 -11.47 3.05
CA ASP A 81 3.22 -12.90 3.30
C ASP A 81 2.24 -13.32 4.40
N GLU A 82 1.99 -12.43 5.35
CA GLU A 82 0.98 -12.59 6.40
C GLU A 82 0.29 -11.25 6.67
N GLU A 83 -1.00 -11.32 6.99
CA GLU A 83 -1.80 -10.18 7.45
C GLU A 83 -2.33 -10.49 8.84
N GLU A 84 -2.12 -9.57 9.77
CA GLU A 84 -2.61 -9.65 11.13
C GLU A 84 -3.65 -8.55 11.36
N LEU A 85 -4.81 -8.93 11.87
CA LEU A 85 -5.84 -7.99 12.33
C LEU A 85 -5.60 -7.69 13.80
N LEU A 86 -5.40 -6.43 14.09
CA LEU A 86 -5.19 -5.90 15.44
C LEU A 86 -6.48 -5.34 16.02
N ALA A 87 -6.43 -4.90 17.27
CA ALA A 87 -7.55 -4.22 17.89
C ALA A 87 -7.88 -2.91 17.19
N ASN A 88 -9.12 -2.39 17.37
CA ASN A 88 -9.56 -1.09 16.87
C ASN A 88 -9.48 -0.89 15.34
N THR A 89 -9.73 -1.94 14.57
CA THR A 89 -9.68 -1.93 13.09
C THR A 89 -8.28 -1.68 12.50
N GLU A 90 -7.25 -1.76 13.31
CA GLU A 90 -5.87 -1.72 12.87
C GLU A 90 -5.45 -3.04 12.26
N LYS A 91 -4.43 -3.02 11.42
CA LYS A 91 -3.85 -4.22 10.81
C LYS A 91 -2.36 -4.09 10.61
N ALA A 92 -1.68 -5.22 10.50
CA ALA A 92 -0.27 -5.27 10.14
C ALA A 92 -0.04 -6.19 8.94
N TYR A 93 0.85 -5.76 8.06
CA TYR A 93 1.39 -6.57 6.96
C TYR A 93 2.79 -7.03 7.33
N HIS A 94 3.03 -8.34 7.20
CA HIS A 94 4.32 -8.94 7.49
C HIS A 94 4.94 -9.52 6.20
N TYR A 95 6.21 -9.20 6.02
CA TYR A 95 7.03 -9.69 4.92
C TYR A 95 8.26 -10.37 5.50
N TYR A 96 8.40 -11.67 5.32
CA TYR A 96 9.60 -12.38 5.76
C TYR A 96 10.84 -11.84 5.08
N LEU A 97 11.95 -11.83 5.80
CA LEU A 97 13.23 -11.29 5.34
C LEU A 97 14.25 -12.38 5.02
N MET A 98 14.10 -13.54 5.61
CA MET A 98 15.01 -14.67 5.44
C MET A 98 14.25 -15.98 5.23
N PRO A 99 14.84 -16.94 4.50
CA PRO A 99 14.30 -18.29 4.39
C PRO A 99 14.11 -18.95 5.74
N GLY A 100 13.09 -19.78 5.87
CA GLY A 100 12.79 -20.48 7.10
C GLY A 100 11.68 -21.53 6.90
N PRO A 101 11.06 -22.02 8.00
CA PRO A 101 9.99 -23.00 7.91
C PRO A 101 8.80 -22.56 7.05
N GLN A 102 8.55 -21.26 6.89
CA GLN A 102 7.51 -20.72 6.01
C GLN A 102 7.72 -21.11 4.53
N CYS A 103 8.90 -21.55 4.15
CA CYS A 103 9.19 -22.03 2.79
C CYS A 103 8.78 -23.49 2.58
N GLY A 104 8.40 -24.19 3.63
CA GLY A 104 7.88 -25.55 3.54
C GLY A 104 6.49 -25.65 2.89
N PRO A 105 6.03 -26.87 2.59
CA PRO A 105 4.79 -27.09 1.82
C PRO A 105 3.52 -26.57 2.52
N ARG A 106 3.53 -26.48 3.85
CA ARG A 106 2.41 -26.00 4.64
C ARG A 106 2.47 -24.50 4.95
N ARG A 107 3.57 -23.84 4.61
CA ARG A 107 3.83 -22.43 4.88
C ARG A 107 3.37 -22.01 6.29
N PRO A 108 3.91 -22.62 7.35
CA PRO A 108 3.52 -22.31 8.71
C PRO A 108 3.92 -20.88 9.06
N HIS A 109 3.15 -20.23 9.93
CA HIS A 109 3.57 -19.01 10.58
C HIS A 109 4.82 -19.28 11.41
N THR A 110 5.80 -18.40 11.30
CA THR A 110 7.07 -18.56 12.01
C THR A 110 7.47 -17.25 12.69
N ALA A 111 8.29 -17.35 13.72
CA ALA A 111 8.88 -16.19 14.39
C ALA A 111 10.17 -15.71 13.70
N GLY A 112 10.36 -16.03 12.41
CA GLY A 112 11.51 -15.59 11.63
C GLY A 112 11.55 -14.06 11.43
N PRO A 113 12.73 -13.50 11.12
CA PRO A 113 12.87 -12.06 10.88
C PRO A 113 11.92 -11.57 9.81
N ARG A 114 11.22 -10.48 10.08
CA ARG A 114 10.23 -9.90 9.18
C ARG A 114 10.24 -8.38 9.20
N LEU A 115 9.80 -7.80 8.10
CA LEU A 115 9.38 -6.41 8.00
C LEU A 115 7.90 -6.36 8.35
N SER A 116 7.52 -5.55 9.34
CA SER A 116 6.15 -5.32 9.76
C SER A 116 5.74 -3.90 9.46
N ILE A 117 4.63 -3.73 8.76
CA ILE A 117 4.04 -2.44 8.41
C ILE A 117 2.67 -2.37 9.07
N HIS A 118 2.51 -1.47 10.02
CA HIS A 118 1.27 -1.27 10.75
C HIS A 118 0.43 -0.18 10.11
N PHE A 119 -0.86 -0.42 10.04
CA PHE A 119 -1.85 0.52 9.51
C PHE A 119 -2.82 0.88 10.62
N GLY A 120 -3.01 2.19 10.80
CA GLY A 120 -4.00 2.70 11.74
C GLY A 120 -5.44 2.52 11.25
N PRO A 121 -6.43 2.99 12.04
CA PRO A 121 -7.86 2.82 11.73
C PRO A 121 -8.29 3.42 10.38
N LEU A 122 -7.55 4.40 9.86
CA LEU A 122 -7.81 5.01 8.55
C LEU A 122 -7.18 4.24 7.38
N GLY A 123 -6.52 3.11 7.66
CA GLY A 123 -5.88 2.28 6.64
C GLY A 123 -4.59 2.86 6.06
N THR A 124 -3.96 3.79 6.77
CA THR A 124 -2.67 4.39 6.41
C THR A 124 -1.56 3.91 7.34
N VAL A 125 -0.33 3.86 6.82
CA VAL A 125 0.86 3.41 7.56
C VAL A 125 1.12 4.33 8.75
N THR A 126 1.19 3.74 9.93
CA THR A 126 1.52 4.43 11.19
C THR A 126 2.86 4.00 11.76
N GLU A 127 3.33 2.79 11.42
CA GLU A 127 4.58 2.27 11.92
C GLU A 127 5.23 1.31 10.91
N VAL A 128 6.55 1.34 10.83
CA VAL A 128 7.37 0.43 10.01
C VAL A 128 8.50 -0.09 10.88
N GLN A 129 8.49 -1.40 11.14
CA GLN A 129 9.49 -2.11 11.93
C GLN A 129 10.15 -3.20 11.10
N ALA A 130 11.43 -3.42 11.32
CA ALA A 130 12.13 -4.57 10.75
C ALA A 130 12.92 -5.27 11.84
N ASP A 131 12.78 -6.57 11.91
CA ASP A 131 13.59 -7.39 12.79
C ASP A 131 15.04 -7.41 12.31
N PRO A 132 16.02 -7.49 13.23
CA PRO A 132 17.41 -7.59 12.84
C PRO A 132 17.65 -8.88 12.03
N VAL A 133 18.25 -8.71 10.87
CA VAL A 133 18.74 -9.83 10.05
C VAL A 133 20.23 -10.02 10.34
N SER A 134 20.58 -11.10 11.02
CA SER A 134 21.97 -11.50 11.15
C SER A 134 22.44 -11.97 9.79
N GLN A 135 23.28 -11.19 9.13
CA GLN A 135 24.00 -11.69 7.95
C GLN A 135 25.08 -12.67 8.46
N PRO A 136 25.21 -13.82 7.83
CA PRO A 136 26.28 -14.77 8.15
C PRO A 136 27.66 -14.21 7.85
#